data_f25f910a339ff0ff0a47fb097eb70c10
#
_entry.id   f25f910a339ff0ff0a47fb097eb70c10
#
_cell.length_a   1.000
_cell.length_b   1.000
_cell.length_c   1.000
_cell.angle_alpha   90.00
_cell.angle_beta   90.00
_cell.angle_gamma   90.00
#
_symmetry.space_group_name_H-M   'P 1'
#
loop_
_entity.id
_entity.type
_entity.pdbx_description
1 polymer ?
#
loop_
_entity_poly.entity_id
_entity_poly.type
_entity_poly.pdbx_seq_one_letter_code
_entity_poly.pdbx_strand_id
1 'polypeptide(L)'
;PGDPMTREEFAATLYRLLVDRHGVPEQVGENNVTTLADFADAQSVSAFAQDAMAWAVGDLFLSGFRQEGDTRGLLPQGPITRGEMIHLLRQYDCLVEGNPAQLYRFSPEDVRSIRLQQGSGPQAMITDPAEIQRFLEKVNAFTYTAQENPRPAGGFYFFADLHLTDGTSVCLLLSQNGIDHHY
;
A
#
# COMPACT_ATOMS: atom_id res chain seq x y z
N PRO A 1 17.23 20.02 -13.46
CA PRO A 1 16.10 19.21 -13.86
C PRO A 1 16.57 17.77 -13.90
N GLY A 2 16.16 16.92 -12.97
CA GLY A 2 16.44 15.51 -13.04
C GLY A 2 16.68 14.74 -11.77
N ASP A 3 16.65 15.35 -10.60
CA ASP A 3 16.71 14.56 -9.39
C ASP A 3 15.39 13.78 -9.22
N PRO A 4 15.48 12.48 -8.94
CA PRO A 4 14.28 11.68 -8.72
C PRO A 4 13.51 12.21 -7.51
N MET A 5 12.18 12.26 -7.62
CA MET A 5 11.30 12.62 -6.51
C MET A 5 11.48 11.62 -5.37
N THR A 6 11.55 12.10 -4.15
CA THR A 6 11.64 11.25 -2.96
C THR A 6 10.25 10.79 -2.49
N ARG A 7 10.21 9.78 -1.64
CA ARG A 7 8.95 9.28 -1.08
C ARG A 7 8.24 10.34 -0.23
N GLU A 8 9.00 11.07 0.58
CA GLU A 8 8.43 12.14 1.40
C GLU A 8 7.92 13.33 0.58
N GLU A 9 8.60 13.67 -0.54
CA GLU A 9 8.13 14.71 -1.46
C GLU A 9 6.83 14.32 -2.14
N PHE A 10 6.72 13.04 -2.53
CA PHE A 10 5.49 12.55 -3.13
C PHE A 10 4.33 12.50 -2.13
N ALA A 11 4.58 12.00 -0.90
CA ALA A 11 3.58 12.04 0.17
C ALA A 11 3.13 13.48 0.47
N ALA A 12 4.07 14.43 0.55
CA ALA A 12 3.75 15.84 0.74
C ALA A 12 2.92 16.42 -0.41
N THR A 13 3.15 15.97 -1.65
CA THR A 13 2.37 16.38 -2.81
C THR A 13 0.92 15.88 -2.72
N LEU A 14 0.72 14.60 -2.38
CA LEU A 14 -0.62 14.04 -2.19
C LEU A 14 -1.35 14.67 -1.00
N TYR A 15 -0.65 14.91 0.09
CA TYR A 15 -1.22 15.58 1.27
C TYR A 15 -1.68 17.01 0.96
N ARG A 16 -0.92 17.77 0.18
CA ARG A 16 -1.35 19.09 -0.28
C ARG A 16 -2.60 18.99 -1.15
N LEU A 17 -2.64 18.01 -2.05
CA LEU A 17 -3.84 17.78 -2.88
C LEU A 17 -5.06 17.46 -2.02
N LEU A 18 -4.89 16.65 -0.96
CA LEU A 18 -5.94 16.38 0.02
C LEU A 18 -6.43 17.67 0.68
N VAL A 19 -5.50 18.46 1.22
CA VAL A 19 -5.82 19.72 1.94
C VAL A 19 -6.53 20.72 1.02
N ASP A 20 -6.06 20.85 -0.22
CA ASP A 20 -6.66 21.77 -1.20
C ASP A 20 -8.08 21.37 -1.60
N ARG A 21 -8.38 20.07 -1.63
CA ARG A 21 -9.70 19.56 -2.04
C ARG A 21 -10.69 19.34 -0.90
N HIS A 22 -10.20 18.87 0.24
CA HIS A 22 -11.05 18.38 1.33
C HIS A 22 -10.82 19.12 2.65
N GLY A 23 -9.81 20.00 2.71
CA GLY A 23 -9.40 20.68 3.95
C GLY A 23 -8.40 19.83 4.76
N VAL A 24 -7.87 20.44 5.81
CA VAL A 24 -6.93 19.74 6.74
C VAL A 24 -7.71 18.67 7.48
N PRO A 25 -7.25 17.41 7.49
CA PRO A 25 -7.87 16.36 8.30
C PRO A 25 -7.89 16.76 9.78
N GLU A 26 -9.06 16.64 10.44
CA GLU A 26 -9.19 16.97 11.87
C GLU A 26 -8.32 16.07 12.74
N GLN A 27 -8.10 14.84 12.29
CA GLN A 27 -7.27 13.85 12.96
C GLN A 27 -6.53 13.00 11.93
N VAL A 28 -5.22 12.97 12.04
CA VAL A 28 -4.36 12.09 11.26
C VAL A 28 -4.10 10.85 12.11
N GLY A 29 -4.63 9.72 11.69
CA GLY A 29 -4.20 8.42 12.24
C GLY A 29 -4.81 7.97 13.57
N GLU A 30 -5.84 8.60 14.12
CA GLU A 30 -6.43 8.16 15.42
C GLU A 30 -7.06 6.76 15.40
N ASN A 31 -7.43 6.25 14.24
CA ASN A 31 -8.02 4.90 14.10
C ASN A 31 -7.05 3.87 13.49
N ASN A 32 -5.80 4.23 13.30
CA ASN A 32 -4.87 3.42 12.55
C ASN A 32 -3.96 2.59 13.46
N VAL A 33 -3.80 1.33 13.10
CA VAL A 33 -2.94 0.35 13.78
C VAL A 33 -1.46 0.68 13.58
N THR A 34 -1.11 1.39 12.49
CA THR A 34 0.27 1.74 12.15
C THR A 34 0.47 3.25 12.21
N THR A 35 1.47 3.66 12.96
CA THR A 35 1.86 5.07 13.10
C THR A 35 3.25 5.30 12.54
N LEU A 36 3.61 6.56 12.30
CA LEU A 36 4.96 6.91 11.84
C LEU A 36 6.05 6.39 12.79
N ALA A 37 5.77 6.34 14.09
CA ALA A 37 6.72 5.87 15.11
C ALA A 37 7.04 4.36 15.03
N ASP A 38 6.25 3.57 14.32
CA ASP A 38 6.48 2.13 14.15
C ASP A 38 7.61 1.82 13.15
N PHE A 39 8.16 2.84 12.51
CA PHE A 39 9.23 2.69 11.53
C PHE A 39 10.58 3.11 12.10
N ALA A 40 11.61 2.30 11.82
CA ALA A 40 12.95 2.49 12.37
C ALA A 40 13.59 3.83 11.95
N ASP A 41 13.21 4.37 10.81
CA ASP A 41 13.74 5.59 10.21
C ASP A 41 12.76 6.77 10.25
N ALA A 42 11.74 6.71 11.10
CA ALA A 42 10.76 7.79 11.28
C ALA A 42 11.41 9.17 11.55
N GLN A 43 12.52 9.16 12.28
CA GLN A 43 13.27 10.39 12.61
C GLN A 43 14.00 11.01 11.41
N SER A 44 14.17 10.27 10.32
CA SER A 44 14.79 10.79 9.09
C SER A 44 13.80 11.52 8.17
N VAL A 45 12.51 11.51 8.51
CA VAL A 45 11.50 12.30 7.79
C VAL A 45 11.75 13.79 8.01
N SER A 46 11.85 14.53 6.91
CA SER A 46 12.07 15.97 6.94
C SER A 46 10.91 16.72 7.62
N ALA A 47 11.21 17.82 8.30
CA ALA A 47 10.20 18.59 9.05
C ALA A 47 8.99 19.02 8.19
N PHE A 48 9.21 19.34 6.90
CA PHE A 48 8.13 19.73 5.99
C PHE A 48 7.18 18.59 5.62
N ALA A 49 7.61 17.34 5.80
CA ALA A 49 6.90 16.16 5.38
C ALA A 49 6.32 15.34 6.55
N GLN A 50 6.50 15.78 7.80
CA GLN A 50 6.09 15.02 8.98
C GLN A 50 4.59 14.68 8.95
N ASP A 51 3.73 15.68 8.78
CA ASP A 51 2.27 15.48 8.75
C ASP A 51 1.86 14.62 7.54
N ALA A 52 2.47 14.89 6.38
CA ALA A 52 2.19 14.14 5.16
C ALA A 52 2.59 12.67 5.26
N MET A 53 3.74 12.38 5.85
CA MET A 53 4.20 11.01 6.04
C MET A 53 3.39 10.29 7.12
N ALA A 54 3.01 10.98 8.21
CA ALA A 54 2.10 10.43 9.21
C ALA A 54 0.75 10.07 8.60
N TRP A 55 0.18 10.96 7.79
CA TRP A 55 -1.03 10.71 7.04
C TRP A 55 -0.88 9.56 6.03
N ALA A 56 0.21 9.55 5.25
CA ALA A 56 0.41 8.50 4.26
C ALA A 56 0.55 7.11 4.90
N VAL A 57 1.23 7.01 6.05
CA VAL A 57 1.35 5.77 6.83
C VAL A 57 0.00 5.36 7.41
N GLY A 58 -0.71 6.30 8.01
CA GLY A 58 -1.97 6.05 8.67
C GLY A 58 -3.12 5.82 7.69
N ASP A 59 -3.39 6.78 6.83
CA ASP A 59 -4.62 6.83 6.05
C ASP A 59 -4.47 6.30 4.62
N LEU A 60 -3.29 6.40 4.01
CA LEU A 60 -2.99 5.82 2.71
C LEU A 60 -2.30 4.46 2.79
N PHE A 61 -2.10 3.94 4.00
CA PHE A 61 -1.47 2.64 4.21
C PHE A 61 -0.10 2.51 3.53
N LEU A 62 0.70 3.56 3.58
CA LEU A 62 2.09 3.47 3.13
C LEU A 62 2.84 2.47 4.00
N SER A 63 3.03 1.26 3.49
CA SER A 63 3.80 0.23 4.16
C SER A 63 5.29 0.48 3.96
N GLY A 64 6.06 0.29 5.02
CA GLY A 64 7.51 0.40 4.92
C GLY A 64 8.13 -0.74 4.13
N PHE A 65 9.38 -0.55 3.75
CA PHE A 65 10.21 -1.56 3.11
C PHE A 65 10.88 -2.42 4.17
N ARG A 66 11.02 -3.72 3.93
CA ARG A 66 11.85 -4.58 4.77
C ARG A 66 13.30 -4.22 4.53
N GLN A 67 13.97 -3.78 5.61
CA GLN A 67 15.43 -3.66 5.66
C GLN A 67 16.02 -4.96 6.23
N GLU A 68 17.33 -5.15 6.10
CA GLU A 68 18.02 -6.28 6.73
C GLU A 68 17.66 -6.37 8.22
N GLY A 69 17.25 -7.55 8.69
CA GLY A 69 16.91 -7.79 10.08
C GLY A 69 15.44 -7.62 10.47
N ASP A 70 14.52 -7.72 9.51
CA ASP A 70 13.06 -7.67 9.76
C ASP A 70 12.51 -6.31 10.25
N THR A 71 13.34 -5.27 10.22
CA THR A 71 12.93 -3.91 10.60
C THR A 71 12.32 -3.22 9.40
N ARG A 72 11.14 -2.62 9.58
CA ARG A 72 10.50 -1.81 8.53
C ARG A 72 11.08 -0.40 8.53
N GLY A 73 11.40 0.11 7.35
CA GLY A 73 11.82 1.49 7.13
C GLY A 73 10.99 2.14 6.02
N LEU A 74 10.77 3.44 6.12
CA LEU A 74 10.03 4.23 5.13
C LEU A 74 10.91 4.68 3.97
N LEU A 75 12.22 4.81 4.21
CA LEU A 75 13.18 5.40 3.28
C LEU A 75 12.67 6.75 2.73
N PRO A 76 12.34 7.73 3.58
CA PRO A 76 11.61 8.93 3.16
C PRO A 76 12.36 9.73 2.10
N GLN A 77 13.68 9.81 2.19
CA GLN A 77 14.54 10.50 1.23
C GLN A 77 14.98 9.62 0.06
N GLY A 78 14.58 8.35 0.05
CA GLY A 78 14.82 7.47 -1.09
C GLY A 78 13.93 7.81 -2.27
N PRO A 79 14.40 7.56 -3.52
CA PRO A 79 13.60 7.83 -4.71
C PRO A 79 12.34 6.95 -4.70
N ILE A 80 11.20 7.57 -5.00
CA ILE A 80 9.95 6.83 -5.21
C ILE A 80 9.96 6.22 -6.61
N THR A 81 9.57 4.95 -6.72
CA THR A 81 9.42 4.30 -8.03
C THR A 81 8.08 4.65 -8.67
N ARG A 82 7.96 4.43 -9.98
CA ARG A 82 6.69 4.63 -10.70
C ARG A 82 5.59 3.72 -10.18
N GLY A 83 5.92 2.48 -9.80
CA GLY A 83 4.96 1.53 -9.22
C GLY A 83 4.43 1.99 -7.88
N GLU A 84 5.30 2.44 -6.98
CA GLU A 84 4.91 3.02 -5.70
C GLU A 84 4.01 4.26 -5.88
N MET A 85 4.38 5.15 -6.82
CA MET A 85 3.55 6.33 -7.14
C MET A 85 2.14 5.93 -7.59
N ILE A 86 2.05 4.99 -8.54
CA ILE A 86 0.76 4.52 -9.06
C ILE A 86 -0.05 3.85 -7.95
N HIS A 87 0.59 3.07 -7.09
CA HIS A 87 -0.07 2.42 -5.97
C HIS A 87 -0.67 3.46 -5.00
N LEU A 88 0.12 4.43 -4.56
CA LEU A 88 -0.35 5.49 -3.67
C LEU A 88 -1.43 6.37 -4.31
N LEU A 89 -1.34 6.67 -5.61
CA LEU A 89 -2.38 7.40 -6.33
C LEU A 89 -3.70 6.61 -6.38
N ARG A 90 -3.65 5.31 -6.59
CA ARG A 90 -4.84 4.46 -6.56
C ARG A 90 -5.47 4.41 -5.16
N GLN A 91 -4.63 4.31 -4.12
CA GLN A 91 -5.12 4.36 -2.74
C GLN A 91 -5.76 5.72 -2.44
N TYR A 92 -5.12 6.82 -2.87
CA TYR A 92 -5.70 8.16 -2.74
C TYR A 92 -7.07 8.26 -3.42
N ASP A 93 -7.16 7.86 -4.68
CA ASP A 93 -8.41 7.89 -5.45
C ASP A 93 -9.52 7.06 -4.78
N CYS A 94 -9.17 5.93 -4.22
CA CYS A 94 -10.11 5.05 -3.54
C CYS A 94 -10.53 5.56 -2.16
N LEU A 95 -9.57 5.90 -1.30
CA LEU A 95 -9.81 6.16 0.12
C LEU A 95 -10.24 7.60 0.37
N VAL A 96 -9.72 8.53 -0.43
CA VAL A 96 -9.98 9.95 -0.28
C VAL A 96 -11.12 10.41 -1.19
N GLU A 97 -11.07 10.04 -2.47
CA GLU A 97 -12.08 10.44 -3.46
C GLU A 97 -13.31 9.49 -3.49
N GLY A 98 -13.28 8.43 -2.70
CA GLY A 98 -14.40 7.49 -2.56
C GLY A 98 -14.69 6.65 -3.81
N ASN A 99 -13.67 6.36 -4.61
CA ASN A 99 -13.77 5.55 -5.83
C ASN A 99 -13.18 4.13 -5.66
N PRO A 100 -13.86 3.24 -4.92
CA PRO A 100 -13.32 1.93 -4.56
C PRO A 100 -13.10 1.00 -5.75
N ALA A 101 -13.65 1.29 -6.92
CA ALA A 101 -13.57 0.42 -8.08
C ALA A 101 -12.15 0.27 -8.67
N GLN A 102 -11.19 1.08 -8.22
CA GLN A 102 -9.84 1.12 -8.80
C GLN A 102 -8.73 0.64 -7.87
N LEU A 103 -9.04 0.26 -6.63
CA LEU A 103 -8.02 0.00 -5.62
C LEU A 103 -6.98 -1.06 -6.03
N TYR A 104 -7.40 -2.13 -6.69
CA TYR A 104 -6.55 -3.27 -7.02
C TYR A 104 -6.78 -3.76 -8.46
N ARG A 105 -6.56 -2.88 -9.41
CA ARG A 105 -6.49 -3.28 -10.80
C ARG A 105 -5.03 -3.38 -11.23
N PHE A 106 -4.57 -4.60 -11.37
CA PHE A 106 -3.23 -4.91 -11.87
C PHE A 106 -3.33 -5.37 -13.30
N SER A 107 -2.46 -4.84 -14.15
CA SER A 107 -2.23 -5.41 -15.47
C SER A 107 -1.29 -6.62 -15.37
N PRO A 108 -1.55 -7.73 -16.07
CA PRO A 108 -0.69 -8.91 -16.03
C PRO A 108 0.76 -8.63 -16.41
N GLU A 109 1.00 -7.68 -17.33
CA GLU A 109 2.32 -7.23 -17.76
C GLU A 109 3.12 -6.50 -16.68
N ASP A 110 2.43 -5.95 -15.68
CA ASP A 110 3.08 -5.25 -14.57
C ASP A 110 3.51 -6.20 -13.45
N VAL A 111 3.04 -7.45 -13.46
CA VAL A 111 3.32 -8.43 -12.41
C VAL A 111 4.29 -9.50 -12.89
N ARG A 112 5.47 -9.56 -12.28
CA ARG A 112 6.50 -10.54 -12.59
C ARG A 112 6.25 -11.90 -11.94
N SER A 113 5.80 -11.90 -10.70
CA SER A 113 5.50 -13.11 -9.93
C SER A 113 4.57 -12.81 -8.76
N ILE A 114 3.91 -13.84 -8.25
CA ILE A 114 3.03 -13.75 -7.10
C ILE A 114 3.49 -14.80 -6.08
N ARG A 115 3.80 -14.38 -4.86
CA ARG A 115 4.04 -15.28 -3.74
C ARG A 115 2.75 -15.43 -2.94
N LEU A 116 2.26 -16.65 -2.81
CA LEU A 116 1.13 -16.97 -1.94
C LEU A 116 1.64 -17.62 -0.66
N GLN A 117 1.09 -17.21 0.47
CA GLN A 117 1.41 -17.78 1.78
C GLN A 117 0.16 -17.86 2.64
N GLN A 118 -0.07 -18.99 3.26
CA GLN A 118 -1.16 -19.21 4.22
C GLN A 118 -0.63 -19.04 5.66
N GLY A 119 -0.91 -17.88 6.28
CA GLY A 119 -0.40 -17.56 7.63
C GLY A 119 1.12 -17.77 7.72
N SER A 120 1.59 -18.59 8.66
CA SER A 120 3.00 -19.06 8.78
C SER A 120 3.27 -20.35 8.03
N GLY A 121 2.31 -20.82 7.23
CA GLY A 121 2.37 -22.10 6.52
C GLY A 121 3.19 -22.08 5.23
N PRO A 122 2.98 -23.10 4.37
CA PRO A 122 3.72 -23.25 3.14
C PRO A 122 3.52 -22.06 2.19
N GLN A 123 4.57 -21.80 1.41
CA GLN A 123 4.58 -20.77 0.39
C GLN A 123 4.51 -21.41 -1.01
N ALA A 124 3.81 -20.75 -1.92
CA ALA A 124 3.80 -21.07 -3.33
C ALA A 124 4.18 -19.84 -4.15
N MET A 125 4.95 -20.03 -5.22
CA MET A 125 5.35 -18.98 -6.15
C MET A 125 4.68 -19.23 -7.50
N ILE A 126 3.94 -18.25 -7.98
CA ILE A 126 3.34 -18.24 -9.31
C ILE A 126 4.22 -17.37 -10.21
N THR A 127 4.77 -17.96 -11.25
CA THR A 127 5.60 -17.27 -12.25
C THR A 127 5.11 -17.47 -13.68
N ASP A 128 4.19 -18.41 -13.88
CA ASP A 128 3.56 -18.64 -15.19
C ASP A 128 2.63 -17.46 -15.55
N PRO A 129 2.83 -16.81 -16.71
CA PRO A 129 2.03 -15.64 -17.08
C PRO A 129 0.52 -15.93 -17.18
N ALA A 130 0.13 -17.12 -17.60
CA ALA A 130 -1.29 -17.48 -17.71
C ALA A 130 -1.92 -17.70 -16.33
N GLU A 131 -1.15 -18.17 -15.36
CA GLU A 131 -1.61 -18.28 -13.97
C GLU A 131 -1.67 -16.93 -13.29
N ILE A 132 -0.68 -16.04 -13.52
CA ILE A 132 -0.70 -14.64 -13.07
C ILE A 132 -1.96 -13.95 -13.62
N GLN A 133 -2.22 -14.05 -14.91
CA GLN A 133 -3.42 -13.47 -15.53
C GLN A 133 -4.70 -13.99 -14.85
N ARG A 134 -4.85 -15.29 -14.69
CA ARG A 134 -6.04 -15.90 -14.03
C ARG A 134 -6.21 -15.44 -12.59
N PHE A 135 -5.12 -15.26 -11.85
CA PHE A 135 -5.17 -14.73 -10.49
C PHE A 135 -5.63 -13.27 -10.50
N LEU A 136 -5.04 -12.43 -11.35
CA LEU A 136 -5.35 -11.01 -11.44
C LEU A 136 -6.78 -10.76 -11.96
N GLU A 137 -7.29 -11.59 -12.87
CA GLU A 137 -8.70 -11.52 -13.31
C GLU A 137 -9.66 -11.66 -12.12
N LYS A 138 -9.36 -12.58 -11.18
CA LYS A 138 -10.15 -12.73 -9.95
C LYS A 138 -10.01 -11.56 -9.01
N VAL A 139 -8.77 -11.09 -8.77
CA VAL A 139 -8.51 -9.92 -7.92
C VAL A 139 -9.17 -8.67 -8.49
N ASN A 140 -9.05 -8.44 -9.78
CA ASN A 140 -9.63 -7.28 -10.46
C ASN A 140 -11.19 -7.32 -10.55
N ALA A 141 -11.78 -8.49 -10.33
CA ALA A 141 -13.24 -8.66 -10.32
C ALA A 141 -13.89 -8.36 -8.97
N PHE A 142 -13.10 -8.18 -7.90
CA PHE A 142 -13.65 -7.82 -6.59
C PHE A 142 -14.20 -6.39 -6.62
N THR A 143 -15.32 -6.22 -5.94
CA THR A 143 -15.90 -4.91 -5.64
C THR A 143 -15.56 -4.57 -4.19
N TYR A 144 -14.92 -3.44 -3.99
CA TYR A 144 -14.51 -2.98 -2.66
C TYR A 144 -15.56 -2.05 -2.10
N THR A 145 -15.90 -2.25 -0.84
CA THR A 145 -16.75 -1.34 -0.06
C THR A 145 -16.01 -0.91 1.19
N ALA A 146 -15.99 0.39 1.46
CA ALA A 146 -15.44 0.89 2.70
C ALA A 146 -16.24 0.34 3.89
N GLN A 147 -15.57 -0.18 4.91
CA GLN A 147 -16.20 -0.58 6.16
C GLN A 147 -16.02 0.53 7.20
N GLU A 148 -17.09 1.00 7.78
CA GLU A 148 -17.07 2.03 8.84
C GLU A 148 -16.36 1.58 10.13
N ASN A 149 -16.26 0.27 10.37
CA ASN A 149 -15.57 -0.32 11.52
C ASN A 149 -14.94 -1.66 11.12
N PRO A 150 -13.73 -1.67 10.55
CA PRO A 150 -13.05 -2.91 10.23
C PRO A 150 -12.75 -3.68 11.51
N ARG A 151 -13.45 -4.78 11.74
CA ARG A 151 -13.08 -5.73 12.79
C ARG A 151 -12.08 -6.71 12.19
N PRO A 152 -10.99 -7.05 12.91
CA PRO A 152 -10.13 -8.14 12.48
C PRO A 152 -11.01 -9.39 12.30
N ALA A 153 -11.17 -9.83 11.07
CA ALA A 153 -11.89 -11.06 10.81
C ALA A 153 -11.04 -12.21 11.34
N GLY A 154 -11.55 -12.96 12.31
CA GLY A 154 -10.94 -14.22 12.70
C GLY A 154 -11.11 -15.23 11.56
N GLY A 155 -10.03 -15.84 11.08
CA GLY A 155 -10.11 -16.83 10.00
C GLY A 155 -8.74 -17.15 9.40
N PHE A 156 -8.76 -18.03 8.41
CA PHE A 156 -7.55 -18.34 7.64
C PHE A 156 -7.29 -17.21 6.63
N TYR A 157 -6.10 -16.62 6.73
CA TYR A 157 -5.64 -15.59 5.84
C TYR A 157 -4.60 -16.15 4.87
N PHE A 158 -4.70 -15.70 3.62
CA PHE A 158 -3.66 -15.89 2.63
C PHE A 158 -3.04 -14.52 2.33
N PHE A 159 -1.73 -14.47 2.33
CA PHE A 159 -0.98 -13.34 1.83
C PHE A 159 -0.65 -13.59 0.37
N ALA A 160 -0.91 -12.61 -0.48
CA ALA A 160 -0.49 -12.63 -1.87
C ALA A 160 0.43 -11.43 -2.09
N ASP A 161 1.74 -11.67 -2.17
CA ASP A 161 2.71 -10.63 -2.51
C ASP A 161 2.91 -10.62 -4.02
N LEU A 162 2.43 -9.58 -4.66
CA LEU A 162 2.62 -9.31 -6.07
C LEU A 162 3.95 -8.60 -6.26
N HIS A 163 4.91 -9.26 -6.88
CA HIS A 163 6.19 -8.66 -7.24
C HIS A 163 6.06 -8.02 -8.62
N LEU A 164 6.17 -6.69 -8.69
CA LEU A 164 6.01 -5.96 -9.93
C LEU A 164 7.28 -5.95 -10.77
N THR A 165 7.11 -5.68 -12.06
CA THR A 165 8.23 -5.62 -13.02
C THR A 165 9.18 -4.45 -12.76
N ASP A 166 8.71 -3.40 -12.08
CA ASP A 166 9.52 -2.25 -11.66
C ASP A 166 10.33 -2.49 -10.38
N GLY A 167 10.21 -3.69 -9.77
CA GLY A 167 10.93 -4.09 -8.55
C GLY A 167 10.18 -3.81 -7.26
N THR A 168 9.00 -3.19 -7.32
CA THR A 168 8.14 -3.02 -6.14
C THR A 168 7.33 -4.26 -5.83
N SER A 169 6.73 -4.31 -4.64
CA SER A 169 5.84 -5.39 -4.23
C SER A 169 4.59 -4.83 -3.57
N VAL A 170 3.46 -5.46 -3.83
CA VAL A 170 2.16 -5.16 -3.21
C VAL A 170 1.67 -6.40 -2.50
N CYS A 171 1.38 -6.27 -1.20
CA CYS A 171 0.81 -7.36 -0.43
C CYS A 171 -0.71 -7.23 -0.37
N LEU A 172 -1.42 -8.29 -0.74
CA LEU A 172 -2.85 -8.41 -0.58
C LEU A 172 -3.13 -9.44 0.52
N LEU A 173 -3.99 -9.08 1.46
CA LEU A 173 -4.52 -10.02 2.43
C LEU A 173 -5.84 -10.57 1.92
N LEU A 174 -5.87 -11.87 1.65
CA LEU A 174 -7.05 -12.58 1.16
C LEU A 174 -7.72 -13.29 2.34
N SER A 175 -8.96 -12.94 2.65
CA SER A 175 -9.78 -13.62 3.65
C SER A 175 -10.91 -14.43 3.00
N GLN A 176 -11.64 -15.22 3.80
CA GLN A 176 -12.83 -15.92 3.32
C GLN A 176 -13.94 -14.98 2.86
N ASN A 177 -13.91 -13.73 3.33
CA ASN A 177 -14.92 -12.71 3.04
C ASN A 177 -14.50 -11.75 1.92
N GLY A 178 -13.34 -11.97 1.31
CA GLY A 178 -12.81 -11.11 0.26
C GLY A 178 -11.35 -10.75 0.46
N ILE A 179 -10.97 -9.59 -0.02
CA ILE A 179 -9.64 -9.03 0.18
C ILE A 179 -9.74 -8.02 1.30
N ASP A 180 -9.05 -8.30 2.41
CA ASP A 180 -8.90 -7.36 3.51
C ASP A 180 -7.53 -6.70 3.42
N HIS A 181 -7.48 -5.43 3.79
CA HIS A 181 -6.24 -4.73 3.98
C HIS A 181 -5.80 -4.88 5.42
N HIS A 182 -4.70 -5.59 5.63
CA HIS A 182 -3.92 -5.50 6.85
C HIS A 182 -2.45 -5.39 6.45
N TYR A 183 -1.82 -4.36 6.93
CA TYR A 183 -0.41 -4.04 6.72
C TYR A 183 0.40 -4.30 7.96
#